data_f9fba16ba013e2af1ea7edff9e10d027
#
_entry.id   f9fba16ba013e2af1ea7edff9e10d027
#
_cell.length_a   1.000
_cell.length_b   1.000
_cell.length_c   1.000
_cell.angle_alpha   90.00
_cell.angle_beta   90.00
_cell.angle_gamma   90.00
#
_symmetry.space_group_name_H-M   'P 1'
#
loop_
_entity.id
_entity.type
_entity.pdbx_description
1 polymer ?
#
loop_
_entity_poly.entity_id
_entity_poly.type
_entity_poly.pdbx_seq_one_letter_code
_entity_poly.pdbx_strand_id
1 'polypeptide(L)'
;MKKKRVMFICSVGGHLTQMLQMKNIFDDYNYVLVTEKTDVTKDLNQKHKTEYLVYGSRKYLFKYLFIFLFNILKSICLFIKYRPTTIITTGTHTAVPMCYLGWLFRRKVIYIESFSKRTTPTMAGKMVYPIATTFVVQWESMLKVYPKAEYWGGLY
;
A
#
# COMPACT_ATOMS: atom_id res chain seq x y z
N MET A 1 27.03 -0.64 2.79
CA MET A 1 25.99 0.41 2.96
C MET A 1 24.76 -0.19 3.67
N LYS A 2 24.15 0.53 4.61
CA LYS A 2 22.94 0.04 5.31
C LYS A 2 21.73 0.04 4.36
N LYS A 3 21.07 -1.10 4.19
CA LYS A 3 19.88 -1.21 3.32
C LYS A 3 18.79 -0.22 3.76
N LYS A 4 18.11 0.45 2.79
CA LYS A 4 16.97 1.35 3.05
C LYS A 4 15.81 0.56 3.65
N ARG A 5 15.10 1.16 4.59
CA ARG A 5 13.91 0.55 5.21
C ARG A 5 12.69 0.84 4.36
N VAL A 6 12.13 -0.18 3.76
CA VAL A 6 10.95 -0.07 2.88
C VAL A 6 9.78 -0.83 3.48
N MET A 7 8.63 -0.18 3.54
CA MET A 7 7.37 -0.80 3.92
C MET A 7 6.50 -0.96 2.67
N PHE A 8 6.23 -2.19 2.29
CA PHE A 8 5.27 -2.54 1.27
C PHE A 8 3.93 -2.78 1.95
N ILE A 9 2.89 -2.04 1.58
CA ILE A 9 1.58 -2.15 2.20
C ILE A 9 0.47 -2.22 1.16
N CYS A 10 -0.43 -3.17 1.29
CA CYS A 10 -1.58 -3.33 0.41
C CYS A 10 -2.71 -4.10 1.10
N SER A 11 -3.92 -4.01 0.55
CA SER A 11 -5.00 -4.92 0.93
C SER A 11 -4.83 -6.28 0.25
N VAL A 12 -5.60 -7.26 0.67
CA VAL A 12 -5.67 -8.60 0.07
C VAL A 12 -6.22 -8.57 -1.37
N GLY A 13 -6.17 -9.71 -2.05
CA GLY A 13 -6.69 -9.88 -3.41
C GLY A 13 -5.76 -9.31 -4.47
N GLY A 14 -6.31 -8.69 -5.52
CA GLY A 14 -5.54 -8.19 -6.67
C GLY A 14 -4.44 -7.20 -6.30
N HIS A 15 -4.61 -6.41 -5.24
CA HIS A 15 -3.58 -5.49 -4.76
C HIS A 15 -2.35 -6.22 -4.21
N LEU A 16 -2.57 -7.30 -3.45
CA LEU A 16 -1.48 -8.15 -2.97
C LEU A 16 -0.81 -8.89 -4.13
N THR A 17 -1.60 -9.39 -5.09
CA THR A 17 -1.04 -10.02 -6.29
C THR A 17 -0.11 -9.07 -7.05
N GLN A 18 -0.53 -7.82 -7.25
CA GLN A 18 0.31 -6.79 -7.88
C GLN A 18 1.57 -6.48 -7.04
N MET A 19 1.42 -6.38 -5.73
CA MET A 19 2.56 -6.15 -4.83
C MET A 19 3.59 -7.28 -4.94
N LEU A 20 3.16 -8.53 -5.00
CA LEU A 20 4.03 -9.70 -5.11
C LEU A 20 4.71 -9.85 -6.47
N GLN A 21 4.26 -9.16 -7.53
CA GLN A 21 5.03 -9.07 -8.79
C GLN A 21 6.37 -8.33 -8.58
N MET A 22 6.44 -7.46 -7.57
CA MET A 22 7.67 -6.75 -7.21
C MET A 22 8.56 -7.52 -6.23
N LYS A 23 8.25 -8.78 -5.91
CA LYS A 23 9.01 -9.57 -4.90
C LYS A 23 10.51 -9.65 -5.15
N ASN A 24 10.93 -9.60 -6.42
CA ASN A 24 12.33 -9.68 -6.80
C ASN A 24 13.18 -8.53 -6.25
N ILE A 25 12.57 -7.38 -5.95
CA ILE A 25 13.27 -6.23 -5.36
C ILE A 25 13.18 -6.19 -3.83
N PHE A 26 12.41 -7.09 -3.20
CA PHE A 26 12.23 -7.03 -1.73
C PHE A 26 13.55 -7.20 -0.99
N ASP A 27 14.37 -8.17 -1.42
CA ASP A 27 15.64 -8.51 -0.76
C ASP A 27 16.73 -7.45 -0.94
N ASP A 28 16.54 -6.50 -1.86
CA ASP A 28 17.44 -5.34 -2.00
C ASP A 28 17.31 -4.37 -0.83
N TYR A 29 16.21 -4.48 -0.06
CA TYR A 29 15.86 -3.57 1.02
C TYR A 29 15.77 -4.30 2.38
N ASN A 30 15.83 -3.53 3.47
CA ASN A 30 15.35 -3.98 4.76
C ASN A 30 13.84 -3.75 4.78
N TYR A 31 13.08 -4.72 4.26
CA TYR A 31 11.67 -4.58 4.02
C TYR A 31 10.78 -5.19 5.10
N VAL A 32 9.53 -4.75 5.11
CA VAL A 32 8.40 -5.40 5.74
C VAL A 32 7.19 -5.31 4.82
N LEU A 33 6.49 -6.42 4.64
CA LEU A 33 5.22 -6.50 3.92
C LEU A 33 4.07 -6.36 4.93
N VAL A 34 3.13 -5.45 4.67
CA VAL A 34 1.95 -5.23 5.51
C VAL A 34 0.70 -5.51 4.68
N THR A 35 -0.13 -6.44 5.13
CA THR A 35 -1.40 -6.77 4.46
C THR A 35 -2.44 -7.21 5.48
N GLU A 36 -3.69 -7.43 5.05
CA GLU A 36 -4.75 -7.90 5.92
C GLU A 36 -4.63 -9.42 6.17
N LYS A 37 -4.93 -9.85 7.39
CA LYS A 37 -4.93 -11.28 7.74
C LYS A 37 -6.22 -11.94 7.28
N THR A 38 -6.10 -12.94 6.42
CA THR A 38 -7.19 -13.80 5.93
C THR A 38 -6.68 -15.24 5.79
N ASP A 39 -7.54 -16.18 5.47
CA ASP A 39 -7.11 -17.56 5.22
C ASP A 39 -6.11 -17.68 4.08
N VAL A 40 -6.17 -16.78 3.08
CA VAL A 40 -5.25 -16.76 1.95
C VAL A 40 -3.88 -16.17 2.30
N THR A 41 -3.84 -15.27 3.29
CA THR A 41 -2.61 -14.51 3.62
C THR A 41 -1.94 -14.95 4.91
N LYS A 42 -2.59 -15.79 5.72
CA LYS A 42 -2.12 -16.17 7.08
C LYS A 42 -0.70 -16.74 7.11
N ASP A 43 -0.29 -17.39 6.02
CA ASP A 43 1.01 -18.07 5.91
C ASP A 43 2.07 -17.28 5.14
N LEU A 44 1.78 -16.03 4.76
CA LEU A 44 2.75 -15.17 4.06
C LEU A 44 4.01 -14.90 4.90
N ASN A 45 3.88 -14.90 6.23
CA ASN A 45 4.99 -14.68 7.15
C ASN A 45 6.04 -15.82 7.13
N GLN A 46 5.72 -16.98 6.55
CA GLN A 46 6.68 -18.07 6.34
C GLN A 46 7.64 -17.77 5.17
N LYS A 47 7.22 -16.92 4.21
CA LYS A 47 7.98 -16.60 3.00
C LYS A 47 8.53 -15.17 2.99
N HIS A 48 7.84 -14.25 3.64
CA HIS A 48 8.16 -12.83 3.66
C HIS A 48 8.06 -12.29 5.09
N LYS A 49 8.88 -11.30 5.43
CA LYS A 49 8.74 -10.55 6.68
C LYS A 49 7.42 -9.79 6.66
N THR A 50 6.36 -10.39 7.20
CA THR A 50 5.00 -9.91 7.06
C THR A 50 4.40 -9.49 8.40
N GLU A 51 3.72 -8.36 8.41
CA GLU A 51 2.84 -7.88 9.48
C GLU A 51 1.40 -7.83 8.97
N TYR A 52 0.45 -8.07 9.85
CA TYR A 52 -0.95 -8.18 9.47
C TYR A 52 -1.80 -7.07 10.07
N LEU A 53 -2.67 -6.51 9.26
CA LEU A 53 -3.81 -5.69 9.67
C LEU A 53 -5.06 -6.56 9.76
N VAL A 54 -6.11 -6.04 10.37
CA VAL A 54 -7.38 -6.76 10.47
C VAL A 54 -8.17 -6.57 9.17
N TYR A 55 -8.65 -7.67 8.60
CA TYR A 55 -9.52 -7.63 7.44
C TYR A 55 -10.87 -7.01 7.78
N GLY A 56 -11.30 -6.01 7.03
CA GLY A 56 -12.56 -5.31 7.19
C GLY A 56 -13.42 -5.39 5.93
N SER A 57 -14.59 -6.03 6.02
CA SER A 57 -15.58 -6.03 4.96
C SER A 57 -16.53 -4.85 5.08
N ARG A 58 -16.74 -4.10 4.00
CA ARG A 58 -17.71 -2.99 3.95
C ARG A 58 -19.17 -3.42 4.02
N LYS A 59 -19.44 -4.74 3.99
CA LYS A 59 -20.80 -5.28 4.12
C LYS A 59 -21.46 -4.87 5.45
N TYR A 60 -20.66 -4.74 6.51
CA TYR A 60 -21.12 -4.34 7.84
C TYR A 60 -20.44 -3.03 8.25
N LEU A 61 -21.07 -1.91 7.90
CA LEU A 61 -20.47 -0.57 7.98
C LEU A 61 -19.98 -0.20 9.38
N PHE A 62 -20.75 -0.44 10.43
CA PHE A 62 -20.33 -0.16 11.81
C PHE A 62 -19.10 -0.98 12.21
N LYS A 63 -19.13 -2.30 11.97
CA LYS A 63 -17.98 -3.18 12.25
C LYS A 63 -16.75 -2.74 11.45
N TYR A 64 -16.96 -2.38 10.19
CA TYR A 64 -15.89 -1.88 9.33
C TYR A 64 -15.24 -0.61 9.89
N LEU A 65 -16.04 0.34 10.42
CA LEU A 65 -15.52 1.58 11.00
C LEU A 65 -14.59 1.30 12.21
N PHE A 66 -15.01 0.42 13.12
CA PHE A 66 -14.18 0.02 14.28
C PHE A 66 -12.89 -0.67 13.84
N ILE A 67 -12.98 -1.59 12.85
CA ILE A 67 -11.80 -2.26 12.28
C ILE A 67 -10.86 -1.23 11.64
N PHE A 68 -11.41 -0.26 10.92
CA PHE A 68 -10.62 0.77 10.27
C PHE A 68 -9.89 1.65 11.29
N LEU A 69 -10.57 2.09 12.37
CA LEU A 69 -9.95 2.83 13.47
C LEU A 69 -8.85 2.01 14.16
N PHE A 70 -9.10 0.74 14.42
CA PHE A 70 -8.09 -0.17 14.96
C PHE A 70 -6.87 -0.30 14.02
N ASN A 71 -7.10 -0.42 12.72
CA ASN A 71 -6.03 -0.49 11.72
C ASN A 71 -5.24 0.82 11.62
N ILE A 72 -5.85 1.99 11.87
CA ILE A 72 -5.12 3.27 11.99
C ILE A 72 -4.13 3.19 13.16
N LEU A 73 -4.59 2.79 14.35
CA LEU A 73 -3.72 2.66 15.53
C LEU A 73 -2.61 1.64 15.27
N LYS A 74 -2.93 0.50 14.68
CA LYS A 74 -1.95 -0.52 14.31
C LYS A 74 -0.94 -0.01 13.28
N SER A 75 -1.37 0.80 12.32
CA SER A 75 -0.47 1.44 11.35
C SER A 75 0.50 2.40 12.04
N ILE A 76 0.06 3.16 13.04
CA ILE A 76 0.93 4.02 13.85
C ILE A 76 1.98 3.17 14.58
N CYS A 77 1.56 2.09 15.25
CA CYS A 77 2.48 1.18 15.94
C CYS A 77 3.53 0.57 14.98
N LEU A 78 3.08 0.12 13.80
CA LEU A 78 3.97 -0.43 12.79
C LEU A 78 4.93 0.62 12.21
N PHE A 79 4.46 1.84 12.01
CA PHE A 79 5.30 2.95 11.55
C PHE A 79 6.40 3.27 12.57
N ILE A 80 6.08 3.33 13.87
CA ILE A 80 7.05 3.56 14.94
C ILE A 80 8.04 2.40 15.06
N LYS A 81 7.54 1.15 14.97
CA LYS A 81 8.36 -0.08 15.06
C LYS A 81 9.38 -0.17 13.93
N TYR A 82 8.95 0.01 12.70
CA TYR A 82 9.77 -0.21 11.51
C TYR A 82 10.48 1.05 11.02
N ARG A 83 10.00 2.24 11.38
CA ARG A 83 10.54 3.55 10.98
C ARG A 83 10.89 3.58 9.49
N PRO A 84 9.94 3.29 8.58
CA PRO A 84 10.24 3.20 7.15
C PRO A 84 10.78 4.54 6.63
N THR A 85 11.71 4.47 5.70
CA THR A 85 12.17 5.63 4.92
C THR A 85 11.37 5.80 3.64
N THR A 86 10.76 4.69 3.18
CA THR A 86 9.93 4.64 1.99
C THR A 86 8.74 3.72 2.24
N ILE A 87 7.58 4.14 1.80
CA ILE A 87 6.33 3.38 1.82
C ILE A 87 5.92 3.18 0.36
N ILE A 88 5.67 1.93 -0.03
CA ILE A 88 5.23 1.55 -1.37
C ILE A 88 3.90 0.84 -1.24
N THR A 89 2.91 1.24 -2.01
CA THR A 89 1.58 0.64 -1.98
C THR A 89 0.97 0.48 -3.37
N THR A 90 0.24 -0.62 -3.54
CA THR A 90 -0.66 -0.85 -4.68
C THR A 90 -2.13 -0.54 -4.33
N GLY A 91 -2.38 0.10 -3.17
CA GLY A 91 -3.72 0.41 -2.63
C GLY A 91 -4.15 -0.67 -1.63
N THR A 92 -5.27 -0.62 -1.03
CA THR A 92 -6.42 0.29 -1.13
C THR A 92 -6.56 1.14 0.13
N HIS A 93 -7.81 1.26 0.67
CA HIS A 93 -8.13 2.02 1.89
C HIS A 93 -7.29 1.62 3.11
N THR A 94 -6.90 0.35 3.22
CA THR A 94 -6.04 -0.19 4.29
C THR A 94 -4.65 0.47 4.31
N ALA A 95 -4.14 0.89 3.16
CA ALA A 95 -2.83 1.53 3.04
C ALA A 95 -2.87 3.05 3.28
N VAL A 96 -4.04 3.68 3.16
CA VAL A 96 -4.19 5.14 3.25
C VAL A 96 -3.62 5.71 4.56
N PRO A 97 -3.92 5.17 5.76
CA PRO A 97 -3.36 5.69 7.00
C PRO A 97 -1.83 5.69 7.01
N MET A 98 -1.21 4.64 6.49
CA MET A 98 0.25 4.54 6.42
C MET A 98 0.84 5.58 5.45
N CYS A 99 0.17 5.84 4.32
CA CYS A 99 0.60 6.89 3.38
C CYS A 99 0.57 8.27 4.02
N TYR A 100 -0.48 8.60 4.79
CA TYR A 100 -0.57 9.85 5.52
C TYR A 100 0.50 9.97 6.62
N LEU A 101 0.79 8.89 7.35
CA LEU A 101 1.92 8.86 8.29
C LEU A 101 3.25 9.11 7.56
N GLY A 102 3.45 8.47 6.41
CA GLY A 102 4.63 8.69 5.57
C GLY A 102 4.78 10.16 5.18
N TRP A 103 3.73 10.77 4.68
CA TRP A 103 3.71 12.19 4.32
C TRP A 103 3.98 13.10 5.53
N LEU A 104 3.29 12.89 6.64
CA LEU A 104 3.43 13.68 7.87
C LEU A 104 4.88 13.66 8.38
N PHE A 105 5.54 12.51 8.33
CA PHE A 105 6.92 12.33 8.77
C PHE A 105 7.95 12.48 7.65
N ARG A 106 7.58 13.12 6.52
CA ARG A 106 8.45 13.41 5.37
C ARG A 106 9.19 12.17 4.83
N ARG A 107 8.49 11.03 4.81
CA ARG A 107 8.99 9.80 4.19
C ARG A 107 8.54 9.73 2.73
N LYS A 108 9.28 9.00 1.91
CA LYS A 108 8.86 8.79 0.51
C LYS A 108 7.61 7.92 0.47
N VAL A 109 6.58 8.38 -0.21
CA VAL A 109 5.34 7.64 -0.45
C VAL A 109 5.20 7.40 -1.94
N ILE A 110 5.28 6.13 -2.34
CA ILE A 110 5.12 5.67 -3.72
C ILE A 110 3.79 4.94 -3.79
N TYR A 111 2.84 5.51 -4.51
CA TYR A 111 1.54 4.90 -4.73
C TYR A 111 1.44 4.41 -6.17
N ILE A 112 1.07 3.14 -6.33
CA ILE A 112 0.84 2.52 -7.63
C ILE A 112 -0.66 2.30 -7.77
N GLU A 113 -1.30 2.98 -8.72
CA GLU A 113 -2.72 2.85 -8.96
C GLU A 113 -3.06 1.46 -9.49
N SER A 114 -4.24 0.98 -9.16
CA SER A 114 -4.69 -0.38 -9.50
C SER A 114 -4.69 -0.62 -11.01
N PHE A 115 -4.15 -1.76 -11.44
CA PHE A 115 -4.20 -2.21 -12.84
C PHE A 115 -5.62 -2.31 -13.40
N SER A 116 -6.61 -2.61 -12.55
CA SER A 116 -8.02 -2.66 -12.95
C SER A 116 -8.62 -1.30 -13.30
N LYS A 117 -7.90 -0.19 -13.03
CA LYS A 117 -8.36 1.18 -13.26
C LYS A 117 -7.71 1.77 -14.52
N ARG A 118 -8.50 1.83 -15.60
CA ARG A 118 -8.04 2.34 -16.90
C ARG A 118 -8.41 3.79 -17.17
N THR A 119 -9.55 4.24 -16.64
CA THR A 119 -10.11 5.56 -16.93
C THR A 119 -10.69 6.27 -15.73
N THR A 120 -10.86 5.54 -14.62
CA THR A 120 -11.47 6.08 -13.38
C THR A 120 -10.57 5.82 -12.19
N PRO A 121 -10.39 6.80 -11.29
CA PRO A 121 -9.54 6.66 -10.12
C PRO A 121 -10.12 5.73 -9.07
N THR A 122 -9.26 5.09 -8.25
CA THR A 122 -9.72 4.52 -6.97
C THR A 122 -9.96 5.63 -5.95
N MET A 123 -10.80 5.36 -4.94
CA MET A 123 -10.98 6.31 -3.84
C MET A 123 -9.67 6.50 -3.07
N ALA A 124 -8.93 5.44 -2.80
CA ALA A 124 -7.63 5.51 -2.15
C ALA A 124 -6.60 6.31 -2.98
N GLY A 125 -6.58 6.10 -4.30
CA GLY A 125 -5.75 6.88 -5.22
C GLY A 125 -6.05 8.37 -5.14
N LYS A 126 -7.32 8.77 -5.17
CA LYS A 126 -7.71 10.18 -5.00
C LYS A 126 -7.21 10.79 -3.68
N MET A 127 -7.29 10.01 -2.58
CA MET A 127 -6.86 10.47 -1.25
C MET A 127 -5.34 10.60 -1.15
N VAL A 128 -4.60 9.70 -1.77
CA VAL A 128 -3.13 9.64 -1.65
C VAL A 128 -2.43 10.49 -2.71
N TYR A 129 -3.04 10.73 -3.86
CA TYR A 129 -2.44 11.50 -4.95
C TYR A 129 -1.82 12.85 -4.53
N PRO A 130 -2.49 13.71 -3.71
CA PRO A 130 -1.92 15.00 -3.32
C PRO A 130 -0.73 14.90 -2.36
N ILE A 131 -0.53 13.76 -1.71
CA ILE A 131 0.52 13.55 -0.69
C ILE A 131 1.62 12.57 -1.13
N ALA A 132 1.42 11.87 -2.24
CA ALA A 132 2.40 10.94 -2.76
C ALA A 132 3.67 11.68 -3.24
N THR A 133 4.84 11.13 -2.91
CA THR A 133 6.11 11.59 -3.48
C THR A 133 6.22 11.18 -4.95
N THR A 134 5.77 9.98 -5.27
CA THR A 134 5.65 9.45 -6.63
C THR A 134 4.31 8.73 -6.73
N PHE A 135 3.56 9.09 -7.75
CA PHE A 135 2.29 8.44 -8.06
C PHE A 135 2.40 7.78 -9.43
N VAL A 136 2.23 6.47 -9.44
CA VAL A 136 2.42 5.65 -10.64
C VAL A 136 1.08 5.17 -11.16
N VAL A 137 0.89 5.27 -12.46
CA VAL A 137 -0.25 4.70 -13.17
C VAL A 137 0.22 3.59 -14.11
N GLN A 138 -0.62 2.56 -14.27
CA GLN A 138 -0.32 1.38 -15.09
C GLN A 138 -0.95 1.46 -16.49
N TRP A 139 -1.71 2.53 -16.76
CA TRP A 139 -2.34 2.80 -18.05
C TRP A 139 -2.09 4.27 -18.42
N GLU A 140 -1.66 4.52 -19.62
CA GLU A 140 -1.39 5.86 -20.13
C GLU A 140 -2.63 6.76 -20.07
N SER A 141 -3.81 6.17 -20.31
CA SER A 141 -5.11 6.86 -20.18
C SER A 141 -5.34 7.49 -18.81
N MET A 142 -4.72 6.97 -17.75
CA MET A 142 -4.83 7.49 -16.40
C MET A 142 -4.05 8.79 -16.17
N LEU A 143 -3.14 9.16 -17.07
CA LEU A 143 -2.46 10.48 -17.03
C LEU A 143 -3.47 11.63 -17.20
N LYS A 144 -4.60 11.40 -17.88
CA LYS A 144 -5.71 12.36 -17.96
C LYS A 144 -6.40 12.58 -16.61
N VAL A 145 -6.40 11.56 -15.74
CA VAL A 145 -7.01 11.60 -14.40
C VAL A 145 -6.03 12.13 -13.36
N TYR A 146 -4.75 11.76 -13.52
CA TYR A 146 -3.65 12.11 -12.63
C TYR A 146 -2.52 12.75 -13.42
N PRO A 147 -2.61 14.06 -13.76
CA PRO A 147 -1.66 14.72 -14.67
C PRO A 147 -0.21 14.75 -14.19
N LYS A 148 0.03 14.62 -12.88
CA LYS A 148 1.39 14.59 -12.29
C LYS A 148 1.88 13.17 -12.01
N ALA A 149 1.12 12.15 -12.44
CA ALA A 149 1.53 10.76 -12.27
C ALA A 149 2.56 10.35 -13.33
N GLU A 150 3.30 9.30 -13.01
CA GLU A 150 4.24 8.67 -13.92
C GLU A 150 3.62 7.40 -14.51
N TYR A 151 3.75 7.21 -15.81
CA TYR A 151 3.35 5.96 -16.46
C TYR A 151 4.55 5.02 -16.56
N TRP A 152 4.48 3.87 -15.86
CA TRP A 152 5.55 2.86 -15.86
C TRP A 152 5.16 1.56 -16.57
N GLY A 153 3.98 1.52 -17.20
CA GLY A 153 3.42 0.28 -17.73
C GLY A 153 2.78 -0.60 -16.65
N GLY A 154 2.40 -1.81 -17.03
CA GLY A 154 1.78 -2.78 -16.10
C GLY A 154 2.81 -3.51 -15.25
N LEU A 155 2.43 -3.87 -14.03
CA LEU A 155 3.22 -4.72 -13.14
C LEU A 155 3.12 -6.23 -13.47
N TYR A 156 2.26 -6.62 -14.41
CA TYR A 156 2.06 -8.00 -14.87
C TYR A 156 2.91 -8.31 -16.09
#